data_b036bfe7938a01c328d61fdfd358b631
#
_entry.id   b036bfe7938a01c328d61fdfd358b631
#
_cell.length_a   1.000
_cell.length_b   1.000
_cell.length_c   1.000
_cell.angle_alpha   90.00
_cell.angle_beta   90.00
_cell.angle_gamma   90.00
#
_symmetry.space_group_name_H-M   'P 1'
#
loop_
_entity.id
_entity.type
_entity.pdbx_description
1 polymer ?
#
loop_
_entity_poly.entity_id
_entity_poly.type
_entity_poly.pdbx_seq_one_letter_code
_entity_poly.pdbx_strand_id
1 'polypeptide(L)'
;LDWRYVTPGDVASFGGMDERRDAMSLHGWLGTEWMQHYQVTTHVDLLPAADMPLYPTHRASFVHGGITPTFADMGVDAMNDVGHTLLEKSLARRGPLSKAEQALWSSDGPFWFRGYAQDPAKAACMMAEQARSSLGVYALIMGHTPQFTGIRTRCDGRVYIIDTGLSRAYGGRPSALDVKSRRWGPCVVSTFSAVDLSGAHHTLHHAWQCPYLRLGRRLRTT
;
A
#
# COMPACT_ATOMS: atom_id res chain seq x y z
N LEU A 1 -0.94 -27.18 1.73
CA LEU A 1 -2.05 -26.24 1.61
C LEU A 1 -2.28 -25.56 2.95
N ASP A 2 -2.33 -24.24 3.00
CA ASP A 2 -2.76 -23.53 4.19
C ASP A 2 -4.29 -23.40 4.17
N TRP A 3 -4.97 -24.25 4.94
CA TRP A 3 -6.43 -24.32 5.00
C TRP A 3 -7.11 -23.06 5.56
N ARG A 4 -6.36 -22.11 6.08
CA ARG A 4 -6.90 -20.80 6.43
C ARG A 4 -7.30 -19.99 5.20
N TYR A 5 -6.62 -20.21 4.06
CA TYR A 5 -6.82 -19.48 2.82
C TYR A 5 -7.39 -20.33 1.68
N VAL A 6 -7.11 -21.64 1.69
CA VAL A 6 -7.57 -22.58 0.66
C VAL A 6 -8.47 -23.62 1.33
N THR A 7 -9.76 -23.36 1.37
CA THR A 7 -10.74 -24.26 1.96
C THR A 7 -11.24 -25.30 0.95
N PRO A 8 -11.85 -26.43 1.39
CA PRO A 8 -12.51 -27.34 0.48
C PRO A 8 -13.58 -26.67 -0.39
N GLY A 9 -14.30 -25.68 0.17
CA GLY A 9 -15.28 -24.87 -0.59
C GLY A 9 -14.64 -24.01 -1.67
N ASP A 10 -13.46 -23.41 -1.41
CA ASP A 10 -12.69 -22.68 -2.41
C ASP A 10 -12.29 -23.63 -3.57
N VAL A 11 -11.75 -24.80 -3.26
CA VAL A 11 -11.38 -25.79 -4.28
C VAL A 11 -12.60 -26.25 -5.09
N ALA A 12 -13.71 -26.52 -4.42
CA ALA A 12 -14.94 -26.97 -5.07
C ALA A 12 -15.54 -25.89 -5.99
N SER A 13 -15.38 -24.59 -5.65
CA SER A 13 -15.87 -23.47 -6.47
C SER A 13 -15.20 -23.39 -7.84
N PHE A 14 -14.00 -23.92 -7.98
CA PHE A 14 -13.30 -24.04 -9.27
C PHE A 14 -13.61 -25.32 -10.03
N GLY A 15 -14.32 -26.28 -9.41
CA GLY A 15 -14.52 -27.62 -9.97
C GLY A 15 -13.50 -28.66 -9.55
N GLY A 16 -12.45 -28.26 -8.81
CA GLY A 16 -11.39 -29.13 -8.33
C GLY A 16 -10.02 -28.45 -8.21
N MET A 17 -9.03 -29.21 -7.77
CA MET A 17 -7.65 -28.68 -7.61
C MET A 17 -6.97 -28.41 -8.94
N ASP A 18 -7.24 -29.20 -9.95
CA ASP A 18 -6.61 -29.04 -11.26
C ASP A 18 -7.21 -27.85 -11.99
N GLU A 19 -8.52 -27.68 -11.98
CA GLU A 19 -9.23 -26.52 -12.53
C GLU A 19 -8.81 -25.22 -11.82
N ARG A 20 -8.64 -25.28 -10.47
CA ARG A 20 -8.12 -24.13 -9.71
C ARG A 20 -6.69 -23.79 -10.12
N ARG A 21 -5.86 -24.80 -10.33
CA ARG A 21 -4.47 -24.63 -10.78
C ARG A 21 -4.41 -24.04 -12.18
N ASP A 22 -5.27 -24.52 -13.07
CA ASP A 22 -5.35 -24.02 -14.45
C ASP A 22 -5.84 -22.57 -14.48
N ALA A 23 -6.87 -22.24 -13.70
CA ALA A 23 -7.36 -20.86 -13.58
C ALA A 23 -6.27 -19.87 -13.10
N MET A 24 -5.38 -20.32 -12.19
CA MET A 24 -4.27 -19.55 -11.64
C MET A 24 -2.97 -19.68 -12.45
N SER A 25 -2.95 -20.43 -13.54
CA SER A 25 -1.77 -20.55 -14.40
C SER A 25 -1.55 -19.28 -15.22
N LEU A 26 -0.36 -19.14 -15.84
CA LEU A 26 -0.02 -17.99 -16.70
C LEU A 26 -1.06 -17.73 -17.81
N HIS A 27 -1.71 -18.79 -18.30
CA HIS A 27 -2.71 -18.74 -19.38
C HIS A 27 -4.14 -18.89 -18.87
N GLY A 28 -4.33 -19.11 -17.56
CA GLY A 28 -5.63 -19.14 -16.93
C GLY A 28 -6.23 -17.75 -16.78
N TRP A 29 -7.55 -17.66 -16.61
CA TRP A 29 -8.23 -16.37 -16.54
C TRP A 29 -7.78 -15.52 -15.37
N LEU A 30 -7.54 -16.09 -14.16
CA LEU A 30 -6.99 -15.37 -13.02
C LEU A 30 -5.52 -14.96 -13.23
N GLY A 31 -4.68 -15.89 -13.74
CA GLY A 31 -3.29 -15.57 -13.99
C GLY A 31 -3.11 -14.47 -15.02
N THR A 32 -3.94 -14.44 -16.07
CA THR A 32 -3.95 -13.39 -17.09
C THR A 32 -4.34 -12.03 -16.47
N GLU A 33 -5.39 -11.99 -15.63
CA GLU A 33 -5.79 -10.78 -14.91
C GLU A 33 -4.66 -10.28 -13.98
N TRP A 34 -4.03 -11.18 -13.25
CA TRP A 34 -2.93 -10.81 -12.36
C TRP A 34 -1.74 -10.23 -13.13
N MET A 35 -1.36 -10.85 -14.25
CA MET A 35 -0.27 -10.35 -15.08
C MET A 35 -0.54 -8.97 -15.69
N GLN A 36 -1.80 -8.63 -15.94
CA GLN A 36 -2.19 -7.35 -16.54
C GLN A 36 -2.35 -6.23 -15.51
N HIS A 37 -2.78 -6.55 -14.29
CA HIS A 37 -3.29 -5.53 -13.37
C HIS A 37 -2.60 -5.48 -12.01
N TYR A 38 -1.92 -6.55 -11.59
CA TYR A 38 -1.30 -6.57 -10.27
C TYR A 38 0.06 -5.90 -10.25
N GLN A 39 0.25 -5.09 -9.22
CA GLN A 39 1.49 -4.37 -8.94
C GLN A 39 1.91 -4.62 -7.49
N VAL A 40 3.21 -4.54 -7.21
CA VAL A 40 3.75 -4.60 -5.85
C VAL A 40 3.27 -3.41 -5.04
N THR A 41 3.29 -2.24 -5.67
CA THR A 41 2.83 -0.98 -5.09
C THR A 41 2.25 -0.07 -6.15
N THR A 42 1.30 0.76 -5.74
CA THR A 42 0.74 1.81 -6.59
C THR A 42 0.67 3.12 -5.82
N HIS A 43 0.80 4.24 -6.54
CA HIS A 43 0.56 5.56 -6.01
C HIS A 43 -0.79 6.09 -6.46
N VAL A 44 -1.53 6.64 -5.51
CA VAL A 44 -2.83 7.27 -5.76
C VAL A 44 -2.72 8.74 -5.41
N ASP A 45 -3.01 9.60 -6.36
CA ASP A 45 -3.10 11.04 -6.15
C ASP A 45 -4.32 11.35 -5.26
N LEU A 46 -4.10 12.13 -4.21
CA LEU A 46 -5.15 12.51 -3.25
C LEU A 46 -5.86 13.80 -3.65
N LEU A 47 -5.52 14.34 -4.81
CA LEU A 47 -6.12 15.54 -5.43
C LEU A 47 -6.44 15.27 -6.89
N PRO A 48 -7.35 16.06 -7.48
CA PRO A 48 -7.52 16.08 -8.93
C PRO A 48 -6.21 16.38 -9.66
N ALA A 49 -5.99 15.76 -10.82
CA ALA A 49 -4.77 15.90 -11.59
C ALA A 49 -4.37 17.35 -11.88
N ALA A 50 -5.34 18.24 -12.05
CA ALA A 50 -5.10 19.68 -12.28
C ALA A 50 -4.42 20.40 -11.08
N ASP A 51 -4.60 19.88 -9.86
CA ASP A 51 -4.03 20.46 -8.64
C ASP A 51 -2.66 19.84 -8.28
N MET A 52 -2.35 18.63 -8.76
CA MET A 52 -1.14 17.90 -8.43
C MET A 52 0.17 18.63 -8.70
N PRO A 53 0.32 19.45 -9.78
CA PRO A 53 1.55 20.22 -10.01
C PRO A 53 1.93 21.17 -8.87
N LEU A 54 0.95 21.65 -8.11
CA LEU A 54 1.16 22.51 -6.93
C LEU A 54 1.48 21.70 -5.67
N TYR A 55 1.10 20.43 -5.64
CA TYR A 55 1.23 19.53 -4.48
C TYR A 55 1.76 18.15 -4.90
N PRO A 56 2.96 18.07 -5.51
CA PRO A 56 3.44 16.87 -6.19
C PRO A 56 3.60 15.65 -5.26
N THR A 57 3.72 15.87 -3.95
CA THR A 57 3.81 14.80 -2.95
C THR A 57 2.47 14.46 -2.29
N HIS A 58 1.36 15.10 -2.72
CA HIS A 58 0.04 14.86 -2.12
C HIS A 58 -0.63 13.60 -2.69
N ARG A 59 0.07 12.49 -2.55
CA ARG A 59 -0.33 11.15 -2.98
C ARG A 59 -0.06 10.14 -1.88
N ALA A 60 -0.71 9.00 -1.94
CA ALA A 60 -0.48 7.87 -1.05
C ALA A 60 0.10 6.69 -1.83
N SER A 61 1.04 5.97 -1.20
CA SER A 61 1.52 4.68 -1.70
C SER A 61 0.74 3.56 -1.04
N PHE A 62 0.22 2.64 -1.84
CA PHE A 62 -0.49 1.44 -1.40
C PHE A 62 0.40 0.22 -1.64
N VAL A 63 0.52 -0.64 -0.64
CA VAL A 63 1.32 -1.84 -0.67
C VAL A 63 0.71 -2.91 0.24
N HIS A 64 0.99 -4.19 0.01
CA HIS A 64 0.45 -5.25 0.86
C HIS A 64 1.02 -5.22 2.29
N GLY A 65 2.35 -5.35 2.45
CA GLY A 65 3.01 -5.40 3.77
C GLY A 65 3.59 -4.05 4.20
N GLY A 66 4.55 -3.53 3.45
CA GLY A 66 5.18 -2.24 3.72
C GLY A 66 6.43 -2.03 2.89
N ILE A 67 6.74 -0.80 2.52
CA ILE A 67 7.92 -0.46 1.72
C ILE A 67 9.00 0.08 2.66
N THR A 68 10.06 -0.70 2.88
CA THR A 68 11.22 -0.24 3.65
C THR A 68 12.01 0.82 2.85
N PRO A 69 12.90 1.60 3.50
CA PRO A 69 13.73 2.58 2.79
C PRO A 69 14.51 1.99 1.61
N THR A 70 15.05 0.79 1.77
CA THR A 70 15.79 0.09 0.69
C THR A 70 14.93 -0.13 -0.56
N PHE A 71 13.67 -0.54 -0.39
CA PHE A 71 12.76 -0.72 -1.51
C PHE A 71 12.22 0.60 -2.03
N ALA A 72 12.05 1.61 -1.17
CA ALA A 72 11.68 2.95 -1.59
C ALA A 72 12.75 3.58 -2.51
N ASP A 73 14.02 3.37 -2.20
CA ASP A 73 15.15 3.86 -3.00
C ASP A 73 15.27 3.13 -4.36
N MET A 74 14.75 1.91 -4.47
CA MET A 74 14.63 1.20 -5.76
C MET A 74 13.66 1.91 -6.71
N GLY A 75 12.65 2.56 -6.18
CA GLY A 75 11.59 3.22 -6.95
C GLY A 75 10.42 2.29 -7.31
N VAL A 76 9.28 2.91 -7.62
CA VAL A 76 8.00 2.19 -7.87
C VAL A 76 8.10 1.29 -9.09
N ASP A 77 8.59 1.83 -10.21
CA ASP A 77 8.64 1.11 -11.48
C ASP A 77 9.54 -0.12 -11.37
N ALA A 78 10.76 0.03 -10.80
CA ALA A 78 11.68 -1.08 -10.63
C ALA A 78 11.15 -2.16 -9.66
N MET A 79 10.45 -1.76 -8.58
CA MET A 79 9.77 -2.73 -7.71
C MET A 79 8.68 -3.51 -8.46
N ASN A 80 7.87 -2.83 -9.25
CA ASN A 80 6.79 -3.45 -10.01
C ASN A 80 7.33 -4.36 -11.12
N ASP A 81 8.42 -3.99 -11.81
CA ASP A 81 9.08 -4.83 -12.82
C ASP A 81 9.62 -6.14 -12.21
N VAL A 82 10.30 -6.04 -11.05
CA VAL A 82 10.76 -7.23 -10.32
C VAL A 82 9.56 -8.08 -9.86
N GLY A 83 8.51 -7.44 -9.36
CA GLY A 83 7.29 -8.13 -8.94
C GLY A 83 6.57 -8.83 -10.08
N HIS A 84 6.49 -8.19 -11.25
CA HIS A 84 5.91 -8.78 -12.45
C HIS A 84 6.70 -10.02 -12.90
N THR A 85 8.04 -9.94 -12.92
CA THR A 85 8.89 -11.10 -13.25
C THR A 85 8.74 -12.23 -12.22
N LEU A 86 8.67 -11.89 -10.93
CA LEU A 86 8.41 -12.87 -9.86
C LEU A 86 7.06 -13.56 -10.04
N LEU A 87 6.01 -12.80 -10.34
CA LEU A 87 4.67 -13.33 -10.58
C LEU A 87 4.64 -14.25 -11.80
N GLU A 88 5.21 -13.83 -12.93
CA GLU A 88 5.31 -14.63 -14.15
C GLU A 88 5.99 -15.97 -13.89
N LYS A 89 7.18 -15.96 -13.25
CA LYS A 89 7.88 -17.19 -12.90
C LYS A 89 7.06 -18.10 -11.99
N SER A 90 6.36 -17.51 -11.02
CA SER A 90 5.54 -18.26 -10.07
C SER A 90 4.35 -18.93 -10.75
N LEU A 91 3.65 -18.23 -11.62
CA LEU A 91 2.52 -18.76 -12.39
C LEU A 91 2.96 -19.79 -13.43
N ALA A 92 4.09 -19.54 -14.09
CA ALA A 92 4.69 -20.46 -15.06
C ALA A 92 5.42 -21.64 -14.41
N ARG A 93 5.66 -21.62 -13.10
CA ARG A 93 6.46 -22.60 -12.33
C ARG A 93 7.85 -22.80 -12.92
N ARG A 94 8.53 -21.72 -13.31
CA ARG A 94 9.81 -21.73 -14.02
C ARG A 94 10.93 -21.16 -13.16
N GLY A 95 12.03 -21.91 -13.11
CA GLY A 95 13.36 -21.48 -12.71
C GLY A 95 13.53 -20.99 -11.27
N PRO A 96 14.78 -20.77 -10.87
CA PRO A 96 15.08 -20.17 -9.58
C PRO A 96 14.79 -18.67 -9.58
N LEU A 97 14.46 -18.15 -8.41
CA LEU A 97 14.29 -16.71 -8.20
C LEU A 97 15.67 -16.02 -8.21
N SER A 98 15.74 -14.87 -8.87
CA SER A 98 16.87 -13.95 -8.76
C SER A 98 17.03 -13.40 -7.35
N LYS A 99 18.16 -12.79 -7.01
CA LYS A 99 18.38 -12.14 -5.72
C LYS A 99 17.36 -11.02 -5.46
N ALA A 100 16.99 -10.26 -6.48
CA ALA A 100 15.99 -9.19 -6.37
C ALA A 100 14.58 -9.75 -6.06
N GLU A 101 14.18 -10.81 -6.77
CA GLU A 101 12.90 -11.49 -6.53
C GLU A 101 12.86 -12.14 -5.14
N GLN A 102 13.96 -12.75 -4.68
CA GLN A 102 14.07 -13.29 -3.32
C GLN A 102 13.96 -12.20 -2.26
N ALA A 103 14.65 -11.06 -2.47
CA ALA A 103 14.58 -9.92 -1.58
C ALA A 103 13.15 -9.35 -1.50
N LEU A 104 12.46 -9.20 -2.65
CA LEU A 104 11.09 -8.73 -2.72
C LEU A 104 10.13 -9.64 -1.93
N TRP A 105 10.38 -10.95 -1.92
CA TRP A 105 9.59 -11.97 -1.21
C TRP A 105 10.07 -12.26 0.21
N SER A 106 11.11 -11.59 0.69
CA SER A 106 11.64 -11.78 2.05
C SER A 106 10.75 -11.13 3.11
N SER A 107 11.07 -11.39 4.40
CA SER A 107 10.39 -10.75 5.54
C SER A 107 10.48 -9.22 5.55
N ASP A 108 11.53 -8.67 4.95
CA ASP A 108 11.76 -7.24 4.82
C ASP A 108 11.22 -6.67 3.50
N GLY A 109 10.74 -7.55 2.63
CA GLY A 109 10.14 -7.19 1.35
C GLY A 109 8.71 -6.68 1.46
N PRO A 110 8.22 -5.99 0.43
CA PRO A 110 6.95 -5.26 0.46
C PRO A 110 5.71 -6.14 0.67
N PHE A 111 5.81 -7.45 0.46
CA PHE A 111 4.72 -8.39 0.72
C PHE A 111 4.63 -8.83 2.20
N TRP A 112 5.75 -8.85 2.93
CA TRP A 112 5.82 -9.46 4.25
C TRP A 112 6.22 -8.53 5.38
N PHE A 113 6.76 -7.34 5.07
CA PHE A 113 7.26 -6.42 6.08
C PHE A 113 6.16 -5.97 7.05
N ARG A 114 6.40 -6.12 8.35
CA ARG A 114 5.46 -5.77 9.42
C ARG A 114 5.96 -4.67 10.36
N GLY A 115 7.16 -4.16 10.15
CA GLY A 115 7.81 -3.22 11.08
C GLY A 115 7.00 -1.95 11.31
N TYR A 116 6.30 -1.43 10.28
CA TYR A 116 5.44 -0.26 10.46
C TYR A 116 4.28 -0.50 11.43
N ALA A 117 3.81 -1.74 11.55
CA ALA A 117 2.76 -2.10 12.48
C ALA A 117 3.30 -2.51 13.86
N GLN A 118 4.43 -3.21 13.91
CA GLN A 118 4.89 -3.93 15.10
C GLN A 118 6.04 -3.27 15.84
N ASP A 119 6.95 -2.58 15.13
CA ASP A 119 8.14 -1.99 15.75
C ASP A 119 7.79 -0.81 16.68
N PRO A 120 8.70 -0.47 17.62
CA PRO A 120 8.56 0.72 18.43
C PRO A 120 8.32 1.97 17.58
N ALA A 121 7.45 2.86 18.05
CA ALA A 121 6.99 4.01 17.29
C ALA A 121 8.12 4.84 16.67
N LYS A 122 9.19 5.09 17.43
CA LYS A 122 10.35 5.88 16.99
C LYS A 122 11.02 5.24 15.77
N ALA A 123 11.32 3.94 15.84
CA ALA A 123 11.97 3.21 14.74
C ALA A 123 11.08 3.16 13.48
N ALA A 124 9.82 2.74 13.68
CA ALA A 124 8.85 2.67 12.57
C ALA A 124 8.68 4.02 11.87
N CYS A 125 8.57 5.12 12.64
CA CYS A 125 8.35 6.45 12.06
C CYS A 125 9.60 7.02 11.38
N MET A 126 10.79 6.70 11.86
CA MET A 126 12.03 7.07 11.16
C MET A 126 12.13 6.36 9.80
N MET A 127 11.88 5.05 9.76
CA MET A 127 11.87 4.30 8.49
C MET A 127 10.77 4.80 7.55
N ALA A 128 9.57 5.05 8.09
CA ALA A 128 8.45 5.57 7.30
C ALA A 128 8.75 6.92 6.66
N GLU A 129 9.42 7.83 7.39
CA GLU A 129 9.78 9.14 6.86
C GLU A 129 10.83 9.03 5.74
N GLN A 130 11.83 8.15 5.89
CA GLN A 130 12.81 7.87 4.84
C GLN A 130 12.14 7.30 3.59
N ALA A 131 11.35 6.22 3.73
CA ALA A 131 10.67 5.59 2.61
C ALA A 131 9.70 6.54 1.90
N ARG A 132 8.90 7.29 2.68
CA ARG A 132 7.95 8.27 2.16
C ARG A 132 8.65 9.38 1.36
N SER A 133 9.79 9.86 1.87
CA SER A 133 10.59 10.91 1.20
C SER A 133 11.17 10.40 -0.10
N SER A 134 11.75 9.21 -0.15
CA SER A 134 12.30 8.60 -1.38
C SER A 134 11.19 8.36 -2.41
N LEU A 135 10.00 7.93 -1.99
CA LEU A 135 8.85 7.71 -2.88
C LEU A 135 8.13 9.01 -3.29
N GLY A 136 8.40 10.14 -2.64
CA GLY A 136 7.70 11.39 -2.91
C GLY A 136 6.21 11.34 -2.60
N VAL A 137 5.80 10.68 -1.49
CA VAL A 137 4.40 10.51 -1.09
C VAL A 137 4.09 11.14 0.26
N TYR A 138 2.83 11.50 0.48
CA TYR A 138 2.33 11.99 1.76
C TYR A 138 2.23 10.86 2.79
N ALA A 139 1.67 9.73 2.39
CA ALA A 139 1.37 8.61 3.29
C ALA A 139 1.70 7.25 2.68
N LEU A 140 2.01 6.30 3.55
CA LEU A 140 2.13 4.87 3.27
C LEU A 140 0.88 4.17 3.81
N ILE A 141 0.19 3.42 2.97
CA ILE A 141 -1.03 2.68 3.31
C ILE A 141 -0.78 1.19 3.05
N MET A 142 -1.05 0.35 4.06
CA MET A 142 -0.70 -1.06 4.02
C MET A 142 -1.71 -1.95 4.73
N GLY A 143 -1.73 -3.23 4.33
CA GLY A 143 -2.50 -4.31 4.94
C GLY A 143 -1.62 -5.26 5.76
N HIS A 144 -1.78 -6.57 5.51
CA HIS A 144 -0.95 -7.68 5.97
C HIS A 144 -0.88 -7.93 7.48
N THR A 145 -0.91 -6.90 8.31
CA THR A 145 -0.84 -7.04 9.78
C THR A 145 -2.18 -6.66 10.39
N PRO A 146 -3.05 -7.65 10.69
CA PRO A 146 -4.41 -7.39 11.14
C PRO A 146 -4.49 -6.52 12.40
N GLN A 147 -5.38 -5.54 12.37
CA GLN A 147 -5.71 -4.61 13.46
C GLN A 147 -7.17 -4.86 13.86
N PHE A 148 -7.40 -5.68 14.85
CA PHE A 148 -8.77 -6.11 15.24
C PHE A 148 -9.61 -5.01 15.89
N THR A 149 -8.99 -3.90 16.28
CA THR A 149 -9.67 -2.73 16.86
C THR A 149 -10.10 -1.70 15.80
N GLY A 150 -9.77 -1.91 14.53
CA GLY A 150 -10.03 -0.99 13.42
C GLY A 150 -8.75 -0.49 12.76
N ILE A 151 -8.90 0.33 11.74
CA ILE A 151 -7.77 0.95 11.01
C ILE A 151 -6.89 1.72 12.01
N ARG A 152 -5.58 1.45 11.97
CA ARG A 152 -4.60 2.09 12.83
C ARG A 152 -3.78 3.11 12.05
N THR A 153 -3.69 4.33 12.58
CA THR A 153 -2.75 5.34 12.08
C THR A 153 -1.53 5.46 12.99
N ARG A 154 -0.35 5.72 12.41
CA ARG A 154 0.92 5.95 13.09
C ARG A 154 1.66 7.12 12.44
N CYS A 155 2.74 7.56 13.10
CA CYS A 155 3.68 8.53 12.55
C CYS A 155 3.00 9.84 12.12
N ASP A 156 2.13 10.35 12.98
CA ASP A 156 1.38 11.58 12.76
C ASP A 156 0.64 11.57 11.41
N GLY A 157 -0.15 10.50 11.18
CA GLY A 157 -0.93 10.35 9.95
C GLY A 157 -0.12 10.11 8.67
N ARG A 158 1.12 9.59 8.80
CA ARG A 158 1.95 9.22 7.64
C ARG A 158 1.90 7.73 7.31
N VAL A 159 1.43 6.91 8.24
CA VAL A 159 1.29 5.46 8.09
C VAL A 159 -0.13 5.05 8.47
N TYR A 160 -0.78 4.30 7.58
CA TYR A 160 -2.11 3.71 7.79
C TYR A 160 -2.04 2.20 7.61
N ILE A 161 -2.43 1.45 8.63
CA ILE A 161 -2.53 -0.01 8.61
C ILE A 161 -4.01 -0.35 8.51
N ILE A 162 -4.44 -0.73 7.30
CA ILE A 162 -5.87 -0.84 6.95
C ILE A 162 -6.41 -2.27 7.00
N ASP A 163 -5.56 -3.26 7.27
CA ASP A 163 -6.03 -4.63 7.47
C ASP A 163 -6.75 -4.75 8.81
N THR A 164 -8.05 -4.88 8.77
CA THR A 164 -8.89 -5.05 9.97
C THR A 164 -9.29 -6.52 10.20
N GLY A 165 -8.66 -7.47 9.48
CA GLY A 165 -8.96 -8.89 9.60
C GLY A 165 -10.40 -9.22 9.21
N LEU A 166 -10.92 -8.57 8.15
CA LEU A 166 -12.34 -8.59 7.78
C LEU A 166 -12.91 -9.95 7.38
N SER A 167 -12.07 -10.93 7.07
CA SER A 167 -12.53 -12.27 6.73
C SER A 167 -13.02 -13.04 7.95
N ARG A 168 -13.93 -14.00 7.75
CA ARG A 168 -14.40 -14.86 8.84
C ARG A 168 -13.28 -15.62 9.53
N ALA A 169 -12.21 -15.96 8.81
CA ALA A 169 -11.05 -16.67 9.36
C ALA A 169 -10.29 -15.84 10.43
N TYR A 170 -10.32 -14.52 10.30
CA TYR A 170 -9.69 -13.60 11.24
C TYR A 170 -10.65 -13.03 12.28
N GLY A 171 -11.95 -12.98 11.97
CA GLY A 171 -12.98 -12.51 12.90
C GLY A 171 -12.92 -11.01 13.22
N GLY A 172 -12.27 -10.23 12.37
CA GLY A 172 -12.18 -8.80 12.53
C GLY A 172 -13.43 -8.05 12.04
N ARG A 173 -13.35 -6.72 12.04
CA ARG A 173 -14.46 -5.84 11.67
C ARG A 173 -14.23 -5.27 10.28
N PRO A 174 -15.16 -5.46 9.33
CA PRO A 174 -15.07 -4.80 8.04
C PRO A 174 -15.00 -3.28 8.20
N SER A 175 -13.99 -2.69 7.57
CA SER A 175 -13.77 -1.25 7.57
C SER A 175 -13.06 -0.84 6.29
N ALA A 176 -13.34 0.36 5.79
CA ALA A 176 -12.67 0.96 4.64
C ALA A 176 -11.99 2.27 5.03
N LEU A 177 -10.87 2.58 4.39
CA LEU A 177 -10.25 3.89 4.51
C LEU A 177 -10.87 4.84 3.47
N ASP A 178 -11.47 5.93 3.93
CA ASP A 178 -11.97 7.02 3.10
C ASP A 178 -11.04 8.23 3.23
N VAL A 179 -10.66 8.81 2.10
CA VAL A 179 -9.80 10.00 2.06
C VAL A 179 -10.49 11.08 1.24
N LYS A 180 -10.82 12.19 1.90
CA LYS A 180 -11.42 13.37 1.27
C LYS A 180 -10.46 14.53 1.33
N SER A 181 -10.07 15.04 0.16
CA SER A 181 -9.19 16.19 0.04
C SER A 181 -9.95 17.39 -0.53
N ARG A 182 -9.66 18.57 -0.01
CA ARG A 182 -10.22 19.83 -0.50
C ARG A 182 -9.17 20.96 -0.41
N ARG A 183 -9.26 21.90 -1.31
CA ARG A 183 -8.48 23.14 -1.20
C ARG A 183 -9.10 24.05 -0.16
N TRP A 184 -8.22 24.73 0.59
CA TRP A 184 -8.56 25.83 1.47
C TRP A 184 -7.52 26.95 1.27
N GLY A 185 -7.90 27.97 0.52
CA GLY A 185 -6.95 29.00 0.09
C GLY A 185 -5.76 28.38 -0.66
N PRO A 186 -4.54 28.70 -0.24
CA PRO A 186 -3.34 28.12 -0.86
C PRO A 186 -2.99 26.71 -0.34
N CYS A 187 -3.74 26.18 0.62
CA CYS A 187 -3.46 24.88 1.23
C CYS A 187 -4.44 23.80 0.76
N VAL A 188 -4.06 22.55 0.99
CA VAL A 188 -4.93 21.38 0.88
C VAL A 188 -5.15 20.80 2.26
N VAL A 189 -6.39 20.46 2.54
CA VAL A 189 -6.80 19.71 3.74
C VAL A 189 -7.32 18.36 3.30
N SER A 190 -6.73 17.29 3.82
CA SER A 190 -7.23 15.93 3.63
C SER A 190 -7.70 15.33 4.95
N THR A 191 -8.89 14.78 4.94
CA THR A 191 -9.46 14.04 6.07
C THR A 191 -9.36 12.56 5.75
N PHE A 192 -8.68 11.82 6.59
CA PHE A 192 -8.59 10.36 6.55
C PHE A 192 -9.57 9.80 7.59
N SER A 193 -10.48 8.95 7.17
CA SER A 193 -11.52 8.39 8.04
C SER A 193 -11.64 6.87 7.84
N ALA A 194 -11.90 6.15 8.91
CA ALA A 194 -12.37 4.77 8.83
C ALA A 194 -13.89 4.79 8.63
N VAL A 195 -14.39 4.01 7.68
CA VAL A 195 -15.81 3.82 7.42
C VAL A 195 -16.19 2.42 7.86
N ASP A 196 -17.17 2.27 8.73
CA ASP A 196 -17.68 0.99 9.18
C ASP A 196 -18.87 0.49 8.34
N LEU A 197 -19.40 -0.70 8.66
CA LEU A 197 -20.53 -1.31 7.95
C LEU A 197 -21.84 -0.49 8.04
N SER A 198 -21.98 0.39 9.02
CA SER A 198 -23.14 1.29 9.12
C SER A 198 -23.03 2.51 8.19
N GLY A 199 -21.85 2.70 7.56
CA GLY A 199 -21.52 3.89 6.79
C GLY A 199 -21.07 5.06 7.66
N ALA A 200 -20.86 4.86 8.97
CA ALA A 200 -20.34 5.89 9.85
C ALA A 200 -18.86 6.17 9.59
N HIS A 201 -18.50 7.45 9.53
CA HIS A 201 -17.13 7.91 9.33
C HIS A 201 -16.50 8.27 10.68
N HIS A 202 -15.39 7.61 10.99
CA HIS A 202 -14.58 7.86 12.18
C HIS A 202 -13.27 8.52 11.76
N THR A 203 -13.11 9.81 12.02
CA THR A 203 -11.90 10.55 11.60
C THR A 203 -10.67 10.00 12.31
N LEU A 204 -9.66 9.63 11.51
CA LEU A 204 -8.37 9.13 11.96
C LEU A 204 -7.33 10.25 12.02
N HIS A 205 -7.31 11.13 11.02
CA HIS A 205 -6.33 12.20 10.90
C HIS A 205 -6.79 13.30 9.96
N HIS A 206 -6.35 14.55 10.24
CA HIS A 206 -6.44 15.68 9.32
C HIS A 206 -5.05 16.08 8.86
N ALA A 207 -4.81 16.01 7.57
CA ALA A 207 -3.57 16.41 6.95
C ALA A 207 -3.68 17.82 6.37
N TRP A 208 -2.68 18.66 6.64
CA TRP A 208 -2.56 19.98 6.05
C TRP A 208 -1.29 20.02 5.19
N GLN A 209 -1.42 20.45 3.96
CA GLN A 209 -0.29 20.69 3.07
C GLN A 209 -0.47 22.03 2.37
N CYS A 210 0.49 22.92 2.57
CA CYS A 210 0.53 24.20 1.91
C CYS A 210 1.75 24.26 0.98
N PRO A 211 1.64 24.88 -0.20
CA PRO A 211 2.81 25.09 -1.05
C PRO A 211 3.81 25.93 -0.28
N TYR A 212 5.09 25.60 -0.42
CA TYR A 212 6.13 26.48 0.08
C TYR A 212 6.02 27.82 -0.64
N LEU A 213 5.46 28.83 -0.01
CA LEU A 213 5.63 30.19 -0.44
C LEU A 213 7.13 30.46 -0.35
N ARG A 214 7.82 30.44 -1.48
CA ARG A 214 9.17 31.03 -1.57
C ARG A 214 8.97 32.52 -1.24
N LEU A 215 9.13 32.87 0.03
CA LEU A 215 9.33 34.25 0.44
C LEU A 215 10.57 34.72 -0.30
N GLY A 216 10.36 35.42 -1.40
CA GLY A 216 11.40 36.04 -2.16
C GLY A 216 12.16 36.96 -1.20
N ARG A 217 13.38 36.57 -0.82
CA ARG A 217 14.35 37.51 -0.30
C ARG A 217 14.59 38.52 -1.42
N ARG A 218 13.88 39.63 -1.37
CA ARG A 218 14.33 40.85 -2.06
C ARG A 218 15.70 41.17 -1.46
N LEU A 219 16.74 40.83 -2.18
CA LEU A 219 18.05 41.42 -1.96
C LEU A 219 17.87 42.94 -2.14
N ARG A 220 17.84 43.65 -1.03
CA ARG A 220 18.06 45.11 -1.09
C ARG A 220 19.52 45.30 -1.51
N THR A 221 19.72 45.63 -2.76
CA THR A 221 20.96 46.26 -3.21
C THR A 221 20.94 47.70 -2.70
N THR A 222 21.77 47.98 -1.74
CA THR A 222 22.25 49.32 -1.43
C THR A 222 23.58 49.55 -2.16
#